data_c73934bebe3c4217e950bacac07565b3
#
_entry.id   c73934bebe3c4217e950bacac07565b3
#
_cell.length_a   1.000
_cell.length_b   1.000
_cell.length_c   1.000
_cell.angle_alpha   90.00
_cell.angle_beta   90.00
_cell.angle_gamma   90.00
#
_symmetry.space_group_name_H-M   'P 1'
#
loop_
_entity.id
_entity.type
_entity.pdbx_description
1 polymer ?
#
loop_
_entity_poly.entity_id
_entity_poly.type
_entity_poly.pdbx_seq_one_letter_code
_entity_poly.pdbx_strand_id
1 'polypeptide(L)'
;MHEILEQQFARQHFPNGYQLVNGVEMHAENPGNFQIPHPVLKKHVGIGHFIELRIDSPRFSVHNDAVEKCYCPTCNGEATKPILSHDHPASLVPLPNQDVPSRGWGEDFWVRVAERDGEWFRGIVDNPLYEARLHELHQDDSVFFHEDHILAVHGSHREEIVLGMDAVDLKTLAQWLGGQRER
;
A
#
# COMPACT_ATOMS: atom_id res chain seq x y z
N MET A 1 -10.48 -27.28 5.74
CA MET A 1 -9.36 -26.97 4.84
C MET A 1 -9.02 -25.50 5.00
N HIS A 2 -7.82 -25.19 5.49
CA HIS A 2 -7.41 -23.77 5.62
C HIS A 2 -7.16 -23.23 4.23
N GLU A 3 -7.83 -22.16 3.87
CA GLU A 3 -7.60 -21.46 2.60
C GLU A 3 -6.25 -20.77 2.66
N ILE A 4 -5.42 -20.91 1.64
CA ILE A 4 -4.09 -20.29 1.58
C ILE A 4 -4.22 -18.77 1.38
N LEU A 5 -3.25 -18.02 1.90
CA LEU A 5 -3.29 -16.53 1.88
C LEU A 5 -3.36 -15.94 0.48
N GLU A 6 -2.71 -16.56 -0.50
CA GLU A 6 -2.80 -16.17 -1.92
C GLU A 6 -4.24 -16.20 -2.44
N GLN A 7 -5.00 -17.24 -2.10
CA GLN A 7 -6.41 -17.35 -2.53
C GLN A 7 -7.29 -16.31 -1.85
N GLN A 8 -7.01 -16.01 -0.58
CA GLN A 8 -7.72 -14.96 0.16
C GLN A 8 -7.42 -13.58 -0.43
N PHE A 9 -6.18 -13.30 -0.79
CA PHE A 9 -5.80 -12.08 -1.52
C PHE A 9 -6.53 -11.98 -2.87
N ALA A 10 -6.57 -13.06 -3.65
CA ALA A 10 -7.23 -13.07 -4.96
C ALA A 10 -8.75 -12.81 -4.89
N ARG A 11 -9.37 -13.10 -3.75
CA ARG A 11 -10.79 -12.82 -3.50
C ARG A 11 -11.05 -11.48 -2.84
N GLN A 12 -10.01 -10.86 -2.28
CA GLN A 12 -10.13 -9.57 -1.64
C GLN A 12 -10.56 -8.52 -2.67
N HIS A 13 -11.59 -7.80 -2.33
CA HIS A 13 -12.15 -6.78 -3.19
C HIS A 13 -12.49 -5.53 -2.39
N PHE A 14 -12.14 -4.38 -2.95
CA PHE A 14 -12.51 -3.09 -2.40
C PHE A 14 -13.45 -2.36 -3.35
N PRO A 15 -14.51 -1.71 -2.84
CA PRO A 15 -15.42 -0.94 -3.70
C PRO A 15 -14.72 0.26 -4.34
N ASN A 16 -15.39 0.86 -5.31
CA ASN A 16 -14.98 2.08 -6.00
C ASN A 16 -13.63 1.99 -6.74
N GLY A 17 -13.22 0.78 -7.14
CA GLY A 17 -11.98 0.57 -7.88
C GLY A 17 -10.72 0.73 -7.03
N TYR A 18 -10.83 0.74 -5.71
CA TYR A 18 -9.67 0.73 -4.83
C TYR A 18 -8.88 -0.57 -4.92
N GLN A 19 -7.58 -0.45 -4.85
CA GLN A 19 -6.63 -1.57 -4.85
C GLN A 19 -5.44 -1.25 -3.96
N LEU A 20 -4.82 -2.28 -3.41
CA LEU A 20 -3.51 -2.11 -2.79
C LEU A 20 -2.46 -1.75 -3.85
N VAL A 21 -1.63 -0.78 -3.54
CA VAL A 21 -0.56 -0.34 -4.43
C VAL A 21 0.58 -1.34 -4.41
N ASN A 22 0.98 -1.83 -5.59
CA ASN A 22 2.21 -2.58 -5.73
C ASN A 22 3.41 -1.63 -5.67
N GLY A 23 4.16 -1.67 -4.56
CA GLY A 23 5.29 -0.78 -4.33
C GLY A 23 6.45 -1.02 -5.29
N VAL A 24 6.65 -2.27 -5.73
CA VAL A 24 7.72 -2.62 -6.67
C VAL A 24 7.45 -2.01 -8.05
N GLU A 25 6.21 -2.12 -8.53
CA GLU A 25 5.79 -1.49 -9.81
C GLU A 25 5.89 0.03 -9.72
N MET A 26 5.37 0.62 -8.63
CA MET A 26 5.42 2.06 -8.40
C MET A 26 6.87 2.59 -8.37
N HIS A 27 7.77 1.88 -7.69
CA HIS A 27 9.19 2.22 -7.66
C HIS A 27 9.83 2.12 -9.04
N ALA A 28 9.51 1.09 -9.82
CA ALA A 28 10.05 0.92 -11.19
C ALA A 28 9.63 2.07 -12.12
N GLU A 29 8.40 2.57 -11.96
CA GLU A 29 7.89 3.71 -12.73
C GLU A 29 8.46 5.06 -12.25
N ASN A 30 8.85 5.17 -10.98
CA ASN A 30 9.26 6.42 -10.33
C ASN A 30 10.51 6.24 -9.43
N PRO A 31 11.65 5.81 -9.99
CA PRO A 31 12.80 5.34 -9.18
C PRO A 31 13.47 6.44 -8.34
N GLY A 32 13.28 7.71 -8.72
CA GLY A 32 13.84 8.85 -7.98
C GLY A 32 12.98 9.34 -6.81
N ASN A 33 11.68 9.10 -6.85
CA ASN A 33 10.71 9.74 -5.96
C ASN A 33 9.97 8.74 -5.05
N PHE A 34 9.98 7.46 -5.39
CA PHE A 34 9.27 6.44 -4.63
C PHE A 34 10.25 5.40 -4.10
N GLN A 35 10.47 5.41 -2.80
CA GLN A 35 11.38 4.48 -2.13
C GLN A 35 10.60 3.34 -1.49
N ILE A 36 11.15 2.13 -1.59
CA ILE A 36 10.61 0.91 -0.98
C ILE A 36 11.68 0.18 -0.20
N PRO A 37 11.31 -0.67 0.78
CA PRO A 37 12.26 -1.51 1.48
C PRO A 37 12.99 -2.45 0.52
N HIS A 38 14.28 -2.65 0.77
CA HIS A 38 15.04 -3.65 0.03
C HIS A 38 14.41 -5.05 0.23
N PRO A 39 14.38 -5.93 -0.80
CA PRO A 39 13.81 -7.27 -0.69
C PRO A 39 14.32 -8.09 0.50
N VAL A 40 15.59 -7.91 0.88
CA VAL A 40 16.16 -8.52 2.09
C VAL A 40 15.43 -8.13 3.37
N LEU A 41 14.99 -6.88 3.50
CA LEU A 41 14.19 -6.45 4.66
C LEU A 41 12.81 -7.11 4.65
N LYS A 42 12.16 -7.16 3.49
CA LYS A 42 10.83 -7.77 3.34
C LYS A 42 10.86 -9.27 3.63
N LYS A 43 11.94 -9.97 3.24
CA LYS A 43 12.18 -11.38 3.56
C LYS A 43 12.11 -11.67 5.07
N HIS A 44 12.53 -10.73 5.91
CA HIS A 44 12.56 -10.85 7.37
C HIS A 44 11.37 -10.22 8.09
N VAL A 45 10.37 -9.73 7.36
CA VAL A 45 9.11 -9.30 7.95
C VAL A 45 8.38 -10.50 8.50
N GLY A 46 7.99 -10.47 9.77
CA GLY A 46 7.34 -11.57 10.47
C GLY A 46 6.09 -11.15 11.24
N ILE A 47 5.46 -12.14 11.87
CA ILE A 47 4.26 -11.93 12.69
C ILE A 47 4.55 -10.91 13.81
N GLY A 48 3.65 -9.96 14.00
CA GLY A 48 3.76 -8.88 14.97
C GLY A 48 4.47 -7.63 14.45
N HIS A 49 5.14 -7.69 13.30
CA HIS A 49 5.76 -6.50 12.72
C HIS A 49 4.71 -5.54 12.16
N PHE A 50 4.99 -4.24 12.27
CA PHE A 50 4.20 -3.19 11.65
C PHE A 50 4.82 -2.81 10.30
N ILE A 51 3.99 -2.85 9.28
CA ILE A 51 4.35 -2.47 7.90
C ILE A 51 3.37 -1.44 7.37
N GLU A 52 3.79 -0.67 6.40
CA GLU A 52 2.95 0.31 5.72
C GLU A 52 2.48 -0.23 4.38
N LEU A 53 1.20 -0.10 4.13
CA LEU A 53 0.55 -0.33 2.86
C LEU A 53 -0.09 0.97 2.36
N ARG A 54 -0.41 1.00 1.07
CA ARG A 54 -1.22 2.05 0.46
C ARG A 54 -2.40 1.45 -0.29
N ILE A 55 -3.55 2.07 -0.16
CA ILE A 55 -4.73 1.78 -0.96
C ILE A 55 -5.08 3.02 -1.80
N ASP A 56 -5.29 2.83 -3.10
CA ASP A 56 -5.68 3.92 -3.99
C ASP A 56 -6.75 3.50 -5.00
N SER A 57 -7.37 4.49 -5.62
CA SER A 57 -8.31 4.26 -6.72
C SER A 57 -8.03 5.25 -7.87
N PRO A 58 -7.75 4.78 -9.08
CA PRO A 58 -7.61 5.64 -10.25
C PRO A 58 -8.91 6.35 -10.61
N ARG A 59 -10.03 5.86 -10.10
CA ARG A 59 -11.36 6.44 -10.32
C ARG A 59 -11.50 7.84 -9.72
N PHE A 60 -10.80 8.10 -8.62
CA PHE A 60 -10.82 9.40 -7.93
C PHE A 60 -9.55 10.22 -8.18
N SER A 61 -8.78 9.87 -9.20
CA SER A 61 -7.54 10.54 -9.53
C SER A 61 -7.78 11.81 -10.36
N VAL A 62 -6.94 12.81 -10.12
CA VAL A 62 -6.81 14.00 -10.97
C VAL A 62 -5.74 13.82 -12.05
N HIS A 63 -5.05 12.69 -12.09
CA HIS A 63 -4.03 12.38 -13.08
C HIS A 63 -4.64 12.20 -14.47
N ASN A 64 -3.84 12.45 -15.50
CA ASN A 64 -4.31 12.39 -16.91
C ASN A 64 -4.70 10.98 -17.36
N ASP A 65 -4.16 9.95 -16.73
CA ASP A 65 -4.43 8.53 -17.00
C ASP A 65 -5.68 7.99 -16.27
N ALA A 66 -6.23 8.77 -15.32
CA ALA A 66 -7.45 8.37 -14.63
C ALA A 66 -8.65 8.39 -15.57
N VAL A 67 -9.64 7.55 -15.28
CA VAL A 67 -10.90 7.51 -16.03
C VAL A 67 -11.56 8.90 -16.08
N GLU A 68 -12.08 9.27 -17.23
CA GLU A 68 -12.68 10.60 -17.43
C GLU A 68 -14.02 10.77 -16.69
N LYS A 69 -14.73 9.66 -16.48
CA LYS A 69 -16.06 9.67 -15.87
C LYS A 69 -16.13 8.75 -14.67
N CYS A 70 -16.83 9.19 -13.64
CA CYS A 70 -17.13 8.36 -12.49
C CYS A 70 -18.43 7.57 -12.72
N TYR A 71 -18.36 6.26 -12.66
CA TYR A 71 -19.51 5.36 -12.80
C TYR A 71 -19.99 4.77 -11.47
N CYS A 72 -19.70 5.42 -10.35
CA CYS A 72 -20.29 5.00 -9.08
C CYS A 72 -21.82 5.16 -9.11
N PRO A 73 -22.56 4.52 -8.19
CA PRO A 73 -24.02 4.60 -8.12
C PRO A 73 -24.55 6.03 -8.00
N THR A 74 -23.80 6.93 -7.40
CA THR A 74 -24.19 8.35 -7.24
C THR A 74 -23.98 9.14 -8.52
N CYS A 75 -22.84 8.95 -9.20
CA CYS A 75 -22.47 9.75 -10.37
C CYS A 75 -23.02 9.19 -11.68
N ASN A 76 -23.14 7.87 -11.78
CA ASN A 76 -23.68 7.15 -12.93
C ASN A 76 -23.14 7.64 -14.30
N GLY A 77 -21.86 8.00 -14.37
CA GLY A 77 -21.21 8.48 -15.59
C GLY A 77 -21.39 9.98 -15.87
N GLU A 78 -22.07 10.74 -15.00
CA GLU A 78 -22.27 12.17 -15.20
C GLU A 78 -21.10 13.02 -14.71
N ALA A 79 -20.39 12.56 -13.65
CA ALA A 79 -19.23 13.27 -13.13
C ALA A 79 -17.98 13.07 -13.99
N THR A 80 -17.32 14.18 -14.30
CA THR A 80 -16.09 14.25 -15.09
C THR A 80 -14.91 14.72 -14.24
N LYS A 81 -13.67 14.57 -14.76
CA LYS A 81 -12.48 15.15 -14.13
C LYS A 81 -12.55 16.67 -14.01
N PRO A 82 -11.98 17.23 -12.95
CA PRO A 82 -11.46 16.55 -11.77
C PRO A 82 -12.60 16.05 -10.87
N ILE A 83 -12.55 14.80 -10.47
CA ILE A 83 -13.60 14.18 -9.62
C ILE A 83 -13.79 14.92 -8.30
N LEU A 84 -12.75 15.56 -7.78
CA LEU A 84 -12.79 16.38 -6.57
C LEU A 84 -13.72 17.61 -6.67
N SER A 85 -14.17 17.97 -7.87
CA SER A 85 -15.03 19.14 -8.10
C SER A 85 -16.52 18.83 -8.10
N HIS A 86 -16.90 17.55 -7.96
CA HIS A 86 -18.31 17.19 -7.92
C HIS A 86 -18.74 16.68 -6.54
N ASP A 87 -20.07 16.62 -6.31
CA ASP A 87 -20.68 16.15 -5.05
C ASP A 87 -20.52 14.65 -4.81
N HIS A 88 -19.37 14.13 -5.12
CA HIS A 88 -18.98 12.79 -4.68
C HIS A 88 -18.84 12.81 -3.16
N PRO A 89 -19.00 11.66 -2.48
CA PRO A 89 -19.12 11.64 -1.03
C PRO A 89 -18.24 12.70 -0.37
N ALA A 90 -18.83 13.47 0.52
CA ALA A 90 -18.28 14.68 1.13
C ALA A 90 -16.89 14.55 1.79
N SER A 91 -16.35 13.36 1.81
CA SER A 91 -14.98 13.03 2.26
C SER A 91 -13.88 13.29 1.24
N LEU A 92 -14.21 13.53 -0.01
CA LEU A 92 -13.23 13.93 -1.00
C LEU A 92 -12.77 15.38 -0.76
N VAL A 93 -12.40 15.67 0.46
CA VAL A 93 -11.62 16.86 0.76
C VAL A 93 -10.27 16.68 0.07
N PRO A 94 -9.82 17.66 -0.73
CA PRO A 94 -8.50 17.59 -1.35
C PRO A 94 -7.44 17.34 -0.29
N LEU A 95 -6.77 16.20 -0.36
CA LEU A 95 -5.56 16.00 0.41
C LEU A 95 -4.48 16.95 -0.10
N PRO A 96 -3.55 17.42 0.75
CA PRO A 96 -2.39 18.15 0.30
C PRO A 96 -1.70 17.41 -0.82
N ASN A 97 -1.11 18.13 -1.78
CA ASN A 97 -0.32 17.53 -2.83
C ASN A 97 0.63 16.51 -2.23
N GLN A 98 0.51 15.28 -2.68
CA GLN A 98 1.42 14.22 -2.25
C GLN A 98 2.69 14.31 -3.09
N ASP A 99 3.84 14.32 -2.44
CA ASP A 99 5.14 14.31 -3.12
C ASP A 99 5.45 12.94 -3.76
N VAL A 100 4.58 11.96 -3.54
CA VAL A 100 4.71 10.60 -4.06
C VAL A 100 3.78 10.44 -5.26
N PRO A 101 4.28 9.97 -6.41
CA PRO A 101 3.44 9.63 -7.55
C PRO A 101 2.38 8.61 -7.14
N SER A 102 1.14 8.96 -7.33
CA SER A 102 -0.01 8.11 -7.00
C SER A 102 -0.85 7.93 -8.25
N ARG A 103 -1.32 6.70 -8.49
CA ARG A 103 -2.24 6.41 -9.60
C ARG A 103 -3.58 7.08 -9.40
N GLY A 104 -3.89 7.44 -8.17
CA GLY A 104 -5.17 7.98 -7.84
C GLY A 104 -5.24 8.54 -6.44
N TRP A 105 -6.46 8.79 -6.03
CA TRP A 105 -6.79 9.19 -4.68
C TRP A 105 -6.60 8.02 -3.73
N GLY A 106 -5.74 8.16 -2.75
CA GLY A 106 -5.43 7.07 -1.84
C GLY A 106 -4.83 7.53 -0.53
N GLU A 107 -4.64 6.58 0.36
CA GLU A 107 -4.06 6.79 1.68
C GLU A 107 -3.11 5.66 2.08
N ASP A 108 -2.12 6.03 2.87
CA ASP A 108 -1.17 5.11 3.48
C ASP A 108 -1.70 4.69 4.86
N PHE A 109 -1.45 3.46 5.24
CA PHE A 109 -1.90 2.96 6.53
C PHE A 109 -0.97 1.87 7.07
N TRP A 110 -0.95 1.76 8.40
CA TRP A 110 -0.17 0.77 9.11
C TRP A 110 -0.95 -0.52 9.33
N VAL A 111 -0.26 -1.62 9.18
CA VAL A 111 -0.80 -2.96 9.33
C VAL A 111 0.13 -3.77 10.23
N ARG A 112 -0.45 -4.44 11.21
CA ARG A 112 0.27 -5.42 12.03
C ARG A 112 0.14 -6.80 11.39
N VAL A 113 1.26 -7.41 11.02
CA VAL A 113 1.29 -8.75 10.42
C VAL A 113 0.75 -9.78 11.41
N ALA A 114 -0.25 -10.54 11.00
CA ALA A 114 -0.90 -11.58 11.79
C ALA A 114 -0.57 -12.99 11.32
N GLU A 115 -0.37 -13.17 10.00
CA GLU A 115 0.02 -14.44 9.39
C GLU A 115 0.96 -14.20 8.21
N ARG A 116 1.82 -15.20 7.93
CA ARG A 116 2.69 -15.22 6.77
C ARG A 116 2.78 -16.62 6.20
N ASP A 117 2.69 -16.74 4.88
CA ASP A 117 2.95 -17.95 4.12
C ASP A 117 3.77 -17.60 2.87
N GLY A 118 5.07 -17.84 2.93
CA GLY A 118 6.01 -17.42 1.88
C GLY A 118 6.04 -15.90 1.70
N GLU A 119 5.59 -15.46 0.53
CA GLU A 119 5.51 -14.05 0.12
C GLU A 119 4.14 -13.42 0.39
N TRP A 120 3.19 -14.20 0.90
CA TRP A 120 1.82 -13.77 1.19
C TRP A 120 1.61 -13.53 2.66
N PHE A 121 0.79 -12.54 2.96
CA PHE A 121 0.55 -12.07 4.32
C PHE A 121 -0.94 -11.84 4.59
N ARG A 122 -1.32 -12.02 5.84
CA ARG A 122 -2.51 -11.41 6.42
C ARG A 122 -2.07 -10.45 7.51
N GLY A 123 -2.60 -9.26 7.48
CA GLY A 123 -2.39 -8.27 8.53
C GLY A 123 -3.70 -7.72 9.08
N ILE A 124 -3.58 -7.01 10.18
CA ILE A 124 -4.67 -6.29 10.83
C ILE A 124 -4.38 -4.80 10.70
N VAL A 125 -5.31 -4.05 10.17
CA VAL A 125 -5.21 -2.59 10.04
C VAL A 125 -5.09 -1.95 11.42
N ASP A 126 -4.03 -1.16 11.65
CA ASP A 126 -3.68 -0.67 12.99
C ASP A 126 -4.19 0.75 13.29
N ASN A 127 -4.40 1.55 12.26
CA ASN A 127 -4.87 2.92 12.42
C ASN A 127 -6.20 3.17 11.70
N PRO A 128 -7.00 4.16 12.16
CA PRO A 128 -8.17 4.60 11.41
C PRO A 128 -7.78 5.07 10.01
N LEU A 129 -8.59 4.73 9.01
CA LEU A 129 -8.42 5.19 7.65
C LEU A 129 -9.37 6.35 7.38
N TYR A 130 -8.87 7.35 6.66
CA TYR A 130 -9.61 8.58 6.41
C TYR A 130 -10.79 8.38 5.46
N GLU A 131 -10.58 7.58 4.39
CA GLU A 131 -11.56 7.30 3.35
C GLU A 131 -12.23 5.92 3.48
N ALA A 132 -12.25 5.36 4.70
CA ALA A 132 -12.80 4.02 4.97
C ALA A 132 -14.19 3.80 4.36
N ARG A 133 -15.04 4.83 4.29
CA ARG A 133 -16.37 4.74 3.68
C ARG A 133 -16.34 4.57 2.15
N LEU A 134 -15.23 4.86 1.48
CA LEU A 134 -15.08 4.68 0.03
C LEU A 134 -14.56 3.29 -0.34
N HIS A 135 -13.63 2.77 0.44
CA HIS A 135 -13.01 1.47 0.18
C HIS A 135 -13.44 0.37 1.16
N GLU A 136 -14.23 0.71 2.16
CA GLU A 136 -14.77 -0.22 3.17
C GLU A 136 -13.70 -0.99 3.97
N LEU A 137 -12.47 -0.50 4.01
CA LEU A 137 -11.42 -1.02 4.88
C LEU A 137 -11.33 -0.14 6.12
N HIS A 138 -11.46 -0.75 7.30
CA HIS A 138 -11.50 -0.05 8.59
C HIS A 138 -10.37 -0.51 9.50
N GLN A 139 -10.12 0.24 10.54
CA GLN A 139 -9.25 -0.21 11.62
C GLN A 139 -9.76 -1.55 12.18
N ASP A 140 -8.83 -2.42 12.54
CA ASP A 140 -9.05 -3.80 13.02
C ASP A 140 -9.53 -4.80 11.96
N ASP A 141 -9.77 -4.38 10.72
CA ASP A 141 -10.06 -5.30 9.62
C ASP A 141 -8.82 -6.11 9.22
N SER A 142 -9.07 -7.31 8.71
CA SER A 142 -8.03 -8.11 8.06
C SER A 142 -7.80 -7.64 6.64
N VAL A 143 -6.54 -7.56 6.24
CA VAL A 143 -6.11 -7.27 4.87
C VAL A 143 -5.10 -8.32 4.43
N PHE A 144 -5.24 -8.80 3.20
CA PHE A 144 -4.34 -9.77 2.58
C PHE A 144 -3.48 -9.07 1.55
N PHE A 145 -2.19 -9.40 1.49
CA PHE A 145 -1.24 -8.73 0.61
C PHE A 145 -0.03 -9.61 0.29
N HIS A 146 0.62 -9.28 -0.83
CA HIS A 146 1.91 -9.84 -1.23
C HIS A 146 3.04 -8.93 -0.72
N GLU A 147 4.26 -9.45 -0.56
CA GLU A 147 5.41 -8.65 -0.09
C GLU A 147 5.70 -7.41 -0.97
N ASP A 148 5.31 -7.43 -2.24
CA ASP A 148 5.46 -6.29 -3.16
C ASP A 148 4.60 -5.08 -2.78
N HIS A 149 3.58 -5.28 -1.96
CA HIS A 149 2.74 -4.18 -1.46
C HIS A 149 3.36 -3.47 -0.25
N ILE A 150 4.40 -4.03 0.38
CA ILE A 150 5.04 -3.43 1.55
C ILE A 150 5.84 -2.20 1.15
N LEU A 151 5.42 -1.03 1.61
CA LEU A 151 6.03 0.27 1.31
C LEU A 151 7.06 0.68 2.37
N ALA A 152 6.85 0.29 3.61
CA ALA A 152 7.78 0.55 4.71
C ALA A 152 7.66 -0.52 5.79
N VAL A 153 8.72 -0.69 6.57
CA VAL A 153 8.74 -1.44 7.81
C VAL A 153 8.95 -0.46 8.95
N HIS A 154 8.11 -0.53 9.98
CA HIS A 154 8.19 0.41 11.09
C HIS A 154 9.56 0.36 11.78
N GLY A 155 10.07 1.54 12.12
CA GLY A 155 11.43 1.69 12.66
C GLY A 155 11.71 0.91 13.95
N SER A 156 10.69 0.63 14.75
CA SER A 156 10.81 -0.16 15.98
C SER A 156 11.25 -1.62 15.75
N HIS A 157 11.07 -2.15 14.55
CA HIS A 157 11.44 -3.53 14.22
C HIS A 157 12.80 -3.67 13.53
N ARG A 158 13.48 -2.55 13.22
CA ARG A 158 14.73 -2.58 12.45
C ARG A 158 15.84 -3.36 13.13
N GLU A 159 16.02 -3.16 14.42
CA GLU A 159 17.06 -3.86 15.19
C GLU A 159 16.78 -5.36 15.24
N GLU A 160 15.56 -5.77 15.54
CA GLU A 160 15.14 -7.16 15.57
C GLU A 160 15.35 -7.85 14.23
N ILE A 161 14.92 -7.21 13.14
CA ILE A 161 15.08 -7.73 11.77
C ILE A 161 16.56 -7.89 11.42
N VAL A 162 17.41 -6.90 11.71
CA VAL A 162 18.84 -6.95 11.42
C VAL A 162 19.54 -8.03 12.24
N LEU A 163 19.21 -8.16 13.51
CA LEU A 163 19.77 -9.21 14.37
C LEU A 163 19.34 -10.62 13.95
N GLY A 164 18.20 -10.77 13.30
CA GLY A 164 17.70 -12.04 12.75
C GLY A 164 18.30 -12.43 11.39
N MET A 165 19.06 -11.54 10.74
CA MET A 165 19.67 -11.80 9.43
C MET A 165 20.92 -12.69 9.51
N ASP A 166 21.08 -13.54 8.52
CA ASP A 166 22.36 -14.22 8.30
C ASP A 166 23.43 -13.27 7.70
N ALA A 167 24.67 -13.75 7.64
CA ALA A 167 25.80 -12.94 7.15
C ALA A 167 25.66 -12.51 5.68
N VAL A 168 24.94 -13.28 4.86
CA VAL A 168 24.73 -12.98 3.45
C VAL A 168 23.74 -11.84 3.31
N ASP A 169 22.61 -11.93 4.01
CA ASP A 169 21.59 -10.91 4.02
C ASP A 169 22.11 -9.58 4.62
N LEU A 170 22.88 -9.64 5.71
CA LEU A 170 23.53 -8.46 6.30
C LEU A 170 24.48 -7.77 5.32
N LYS A 171 25.29 -8.55 4.60
CA LYS A 171 26.21 -8.01 3.60
C LYS A 171 25.45 -7.33 2.46
N THR A 172 24.41 -7.96 1.98
CA THR A 172 23.56 -7.42 0.92
C THR A 172 22.91 -6.10 1.34
N LEU A 173 22.36 -6.06 2.55
CA LEU A 173 21.76 -4.85 3.11
C LEU A 173 22.79 -3.72 3.28
N ALA A 174 23.99 -4.04 3.80
CA ALA A 174 25.05 -3.05 3.98
C ALA A 174 25.55 -2.46 2.65
N GLN A 175 25.66 -3.27 1.60
CA GLN A 175 26.01 -2.81 0.26
C GLN A 175 24.95 -1.87 -0.31
N TRP A 176 23.68 -2.21 -0.16
CA TRP A 176 22.57 -1.36 -0.60
C TRP A 176 22.56 0.00 0.13
N LEU A 177 22.71 -0.01 1.46
CA LEU A 177 22.78 1.22 2.26
C LEU A 177 23.97 2.09 1.92
N GLY A 178 25.13 1.48 1.60
CA GLY A 178 26.31 2.17 1.12
C GLY A 178 26.04 2.94 -0.18
N GLY A 179 25.44 2.27 -1.15
CA GLY A 179 25.07 2.89 -2.43
C GLY A 179 24.01 4.01 -2.34
N GLN A 180 23.20 4.05 -1.28
CA GLN A 180 22.24 5.14 -1.04
C GLN A 180 22.91 6.42 -0.50
N ARG A 181 24.04 6.30 0.17
CA ARG A 181 24.78 7.46 0.73
C ARG A 181 25.61 8.20 -0.30
N GLU A 182 25.89 7.57 -1.44
CA GLU A 182 26.70 8.13 -2.52
C GLU A 182 25.88 8.87 -3.61
N ARG A 183 24.54 8.89 -3.46
CA ARG A 183 23.60 9.58 -4.33
C ARG A 183 23.05 10.84 -3.66
#